data_7277646cf7351ca36ab0e6cf5d7aa235
#
_entry.id   7277646cf7351ca36ab0e6cf5d7aa235
#
_cell.length_a   1.000
_cell.length_b   1.000
_cell.length_c   1.000
_cell.angle_alpha   90.00
_cell.angle_beta   90.00
_cell.angle_gamma   90.00
#
_symmetry.space_group_name_H-M   'P 1'
#
loop_
_entity.id
_entity.type
_entity.pdbx_description
1 polymer ?
#
loop_
_entity_poly.entity_id
_entity_poly.type
_entity_poly.pdbx_seq_one_letter_code
_entity_poly.pdbx_strand_id
1 'polypeptide(L)'
;MRIAPIFLTLLLLTAADHPVRSQEPPPASTDTTIRVVLLGTAGGPTFNAQRLGISTLVEAGPERLLFDAGRSLTTGMAKLAINPAEVTKVFLTHLHSDHVISLPELWLFAWAQGRTVPLQVWGPEGTRAMIMHLQEAFAFDVHTRRDDEKFPASGVEITATDIREGVVYEANGVRVTAFLVDHGPVTPAFGYRVDYRGRSVVLSGDTRPSDNLVKFASGADLLIHEVGRWKQDPVLIGAPDEPLPNVRLTRRQAKTIAAHHTDGVEAGRVFQAAKPKLAVFSHFAGDRQTILSLVRQNYAGPVEFGEELMIIDVGSAVSVHRFVAPNSAR
;
A
#
# COMPACT_ATOMS: atom_id res chain seq x y z
N MET A 1 35.51 13.81 -65.03
CA MET A 1 34.68 13.03 -64.05
C MET A 1 33.98 14.03 -63.11
N ARG A 2 32.69 14.27 -63.30
CA ARG A 2 31.91 15.25 -62.47
C ARG A 2 31.20 14.48 -61.38
N ILE A 3 31.48 14.82 -60.14
CA ILE A 3 30.85 14.21 -58.95
C ILE A 3 29.62 15.09 -58.66
N ALA A 4 28.43 14.49 -58.69
CA ALA A 4 27.19 15.16 -58.31
C ALA A 4 26.98 15.08 -56.78
N PRO A 5 26.45 16.12 -56.13
CA PRO A 5 26.16 16.06 -54.69
C PRO A 5 24.86 15.30 -54.41
N ILE A 6 24.95 14.36 -53.47
CA ILE A 6 23.78 13.67 -52.94
C ILE A 6 23.14 14.58 -51.88
N PHE A 7 21.93 15.07 -52.14
CA PHE A 7 21.10 15.74 -51.11
C PHE A 7 20.45 14.69 -50.21
N LEU A 8 20.86 14.69 -48.97
CA LEU A 8 20.21 13.89 -47.90
C LEU A 8 18.99 14.66 -47.39
N THR A 9 17.81 14.24 -47.80
CA THR A 9 16.56 14.83 -47.32
C THR A 9 16.24 14.27 -45.92
N LEU A 10 16.42 15.09 -44.90
CA LEU A 10 16.06 14.77 -43.52
C LEU A 10 14.54 14.82 -43.36
N LEU A 11 13.90 13.67 -43.28
CA LEU A 11 12.44 13.60 -42.97
C LEU A 11 12.24 13.83 -41.47
N LEU A 12 11.82 15.03 -41.11
CA LEU A 12 11.35 15.34 -39.76
C LEU A 12 9.97 14.68 -39.57
N LEU A 13 9.96 13.54 -38.88
CA LEU A 13 8.72 12.99 -38.32
C LEU A 13 8.28 13.89 -37.16
N THR A 14 7.28 14.72 -37.39
CA THR A 14 6.56 15.39 -36.32
C THR A 14 5.72 14.34 -35.59
N ALA A 15 6.15 13.98 -34.38
CA ALA A 15 5.30 13.22 -33.47
C ALA A 15 4.06 14.10 -33.16
N ALA A 16 2.90 13.67 -33.63
CA ALA A 16 1.64 14.27 -33.22
C ALA A 16 1.42 13.91 -31.73
N ASP A 17 1.59 14.88 -30.85
CA ASP A 17 1.15 14.78 -29.46
C ASP A 17 -0.38 14.60 -29.45
N HIS A 18 -0.82 13.36 -29.34
CA HIS A 18 -2.19 13.10 -28.98
C HIS A 18 -2.31 13.37 -27.48
N PRO A 19 -3.14 14.32 -27.04
CA PRO A 19 -3.37 14.52 -25.63
C PRO A 19 -4.00 13.24 -25.08
N VAL A 20 -3.27 12.54 -24.22
CA VAL A 20 -3.84 11.50 -23.34
C VAL A 20 -4.91 12.24 -22.53
N ARG A 21 -6.18 12.02 -22.87
CA ARG A 21 -7.28 12.45 -22.04
C ARG A 21 -7.16 11.70 -20.73
N SER A 22 -6.46 12.29 -19.77
CA SER A 22 -6.49 11.86 -18.39
C SER A 22 -7.96 11.90 -17.95
N GLN A 23 -8.53 10.75 -17.56
CA GLN A 23 -9.75 10.79 -16.76
C GLN A 23 -9.42 11.66 -15.55
N GLU A 24 -10.16 12.73 -15.37
CA GLU A 24 -10.04 13.53 -14.16
C GLU A 24 -10.18 12.58 -12.97
N PRO A 25 -9.26 12.65 -11.99
CA PRO A 25 -9.43 11.89 -10.76
C PRO A 25 -10.81 12.25 -10.20
N PRO A 26 -11.54 11.28 -9.64
CA PRO A 26 -12.83 11.56 -9.04
C PRO A 26 -12.68 12.71 -8.04
N PRO A 27 -13.67 13.62 -7.94
CA PRO A 27 -13.56 14.85 -7.15
C PRO A 27 -13.10 14.53 -5.72
N ALA A 28 -12.25 15.40 -5.18
CA ALA A 28 -11.73 15.27 -3.82
C ALA A 28 -12.86 14.98 -2.81
N SER A 29 -12.57 14.18 -1.79
CA SER A 29 -13.55 13.79 -0.77
C SER A 29 -14.28 15.00 -0.19
N THR A 30 -15.59 14.87 0.04
CA THR A 30 -16.36 15.88 0.78
C THR A 30 -15.73 16.11 2.14
N ASP A 31 -15.95 17.28 2.75
CA ASP A 31 -15.31 17.72 4.00
C ASP A 31 -15.42 16.74 5.19
N THR A 32 -16.22 15.70 5.11
CA THR A 32 -16.41 14.66 6.15
C THR A 32 -16.10 13.24 5.69
N THR A 33 -15.67 13.04 4.45
CA THR A 33 -15.41 11.72 3.87
C THR A 33 -13.93 11.36 4.00
N ILE A 34 -13.64 10.12 4.38
CA ILE A 34 -12.31 9.53 4.21
C ILE A 34 -12.33 8.76 2.89
N ARG A 35 -11.42 9.09 1.99
CA ARG A 35 -11.18 8.31 0.78
C ARG A 35 -10.00 7.39 0.98
N VAL A 36 -10.18 6.12 0.66
CA VAL A 36 -9.13 5.11 0.70
C VAL A 36 -8.85 4.60 -0.71
N VAL A 37 -7.60 4.62 -1.12
CA VAL A 37 -7.15 4.11 -2.41
C VAL A 37 -6.22 2.93 -2.17
N LEU A 38 -6.60 1.75 -2.64
CA LEU A 38 -5.75 0.57 -2.62
C LEU A 38 -4.79 0.62 -3.81
N LEU A 39 -3.63 1.27 -3.64
CA LEU A 39 -2.63 1.38 -4.69
C LEU A 39 -2.01 0.03 -5.06
N GLY A 40 -1.96 -0.90 -4.11
CA GLY A 40 -1.56 -2.27 -4.31
C GLY A 40 -2.12 -3.17 -3.22
N THR A 41 -2.41 -4.43 -3.56
CA THR A 41 -3.08 -5.40 -2.67
C THR A 41 -2.39 -6.75 -2.60
N ALA A 42 -1.25 -6.93 -3.29
CA ALA A 42 -0.53 -8.20 -3.27
C ALA A 42 0.12 -8.44 -1.91
N GLY A 43 -0.08 -9.64 -1.37
CA GLY A 43 0.61 -10.11 -0.17
C GLY A 43 1.94 -10.78 -0.49
N GLY A 44 2.93 -10.52 0.35
CA GLY A 44 4.29 -11.04 0.26
C GLY A 44 5.12 -10.47 -0.88
N PRO A 45 6.42 -10.82 -0.95
CA PRO A 45 7.33 -10.39 -2.00
C PRO A 45 7.07 -11.16 -3.30
N THR A 46 5.84 -11.07 -3.82
CA THR A 46 5.41 -11.81 -5.00
C THR A 46 5.99 -11.22 -6.28
N PHE A 47 6.40 -12.09 -7.20
CA PHE A 47 6.82 -11.71 -8.54
C PHE A 47 5.63 -11.90 -9.50
N ASN A 48 4.77 -10.89 -9.54
CA ASN A 48 3.55 -10.90 -10.36
C ASN A 48 3.36 -9.54 -11.04
N ALA A 49 3.30 -9.53 -12.36
CA ALA A 49 3.16 -8.32 -13.16
C ALA A 49 1.77 -7.66 -13.04
N GLN A 50 0.76 -8.42 -12.66
CA GLN A 50 -0.64 -7.98 -12.60
C GLN A 50 -1.04 -7.46 -11.22
N ARG A 51 -0.23 -7.70 -10.18
CA ARG A 51 -0.49 -7.31 -8.81
C ARG A 51 0.58 -6.34 -8.34
N LEU A 52 0.17 -5.23 -7.76
CA LEU A 52 1.06 -4.26 -7.13
C LEU A 52 1.23 -4.62 -5.64
N GLY A 53 2.41 -4.36 -5.09
CA GLY A 53 2.70 -4.61 -3.68
C GLY A 53 1.86 -3.73 -2.75
N ILE A 54 1.66 -4.22 -1.53
CA ILE A 54 0.80 -3.56 -0.54
C ILE A 54 1.12 -2.08 -0.38
N SER A 55 0.15 -1.24 -0.61
CA SER A 55 0.21 0.20 -0.39
C SER A 55 -1.19 0.77 -0.35
N THR A 56 -1.52 1.52 0.68
CA THR A 56 -2.85 2.11 0.85
C THR A 56 -2.71 3.61 1.09
N LEU A 57 -3.31 4.43 0.23
CA LEU A 57 -3.40 5.87 0.44
C LEU A 57 -4.75 6.21 1.10
N VAL A 58 -4.70 6.96 2.19
CA VAL A 58 -5.88 7.48 2.89
C VAL A 58 -5.89 8.98 2.77
N GLU A 59 -6.94 9.53 2.19
CA GLU A 59 -7.17 10.96 2.06
C GLU A 59 -8.31 11.37 3.03
N ALA A 60 -8.01 12.31 3.92
CA ALA A 60 -8.96 12.82 4.92
C ALA A 60 -8.78 14.34 5.08
N GLY A 61 -9.74 15.11 4.64
CA GLY A 61 -9.58 16.56 4.55
C GLY A 61 -8.37 16.93 3.67
N PRO A 62 -7.42 17.75 4.15
CA PRO A 62 -6.22 18.09 3.40
C PRO A 62 -5.09 17.05 3.50
N GLU A 63 -5.27 16.02 4.32
CA GLU A 63 -4.23 15.04 4.61
C GLU A 63 -4.21 13.91 3.58
N ARG A 64 -3.00 13.56 3.13
CA ARG A 64 -2.70 12.39 2.32
C ARG A 64 -1.71 11.51 3.05
N LEU A 65 -2.19 10.39 3.54
CA LEU A 65 -1.48 9.48 4.44
C LEU A 65 -1.26 8.15 3.70
N LEU A 66 0.00 7.80 3.45
CA LEU A 66 0.35 6.53 2.82
C LEU A 66 0.66 5.49 3.90
N PHE A 67 0.04 4.33 3.81
CA PHE A 67 0.30 3.18 4.65
C PHE A 67 0.99 2.10 3.82
N ASP A 68 2.21 1.78 4.21
CA ASP A 68 3.16 0.93 3.50
C ASP A 68 3.54 1.41 2.09
N ALA A 69 4.68 0.98 1.61
CA ALA A 69 5.27 1.36 0.34
C ALA A 69 5.79 0.12 -0.41
N GLY A 70 4.87 -0.76 -0.78
CA GLY A 70 5.18 -1.98 -1.49
C GLY A 70 5.54 -1.75 -2.96
N ARG A 71 5.96 -2.80 -3.62
CA ARG A 71 6.46 -2.80 -4.99
C ARG A 71 5.51 -2.13 -5.98
N SER A 72 6.05 -1.27 -6.84
CA SER A 72 5.33 -0.57 -7.91
C SER A 72 4.30 0.46 -7.42
N LEU A 73 4.48 1.01 -6.23
CA LEU A 73 3.67 2.07 -5.64
C LEU A 73 3.48 3.25 -6.61
N THR A 74 4.57 3.79 -7.15
CA THR A 74 4.53 4.95 -8.07
C THR A 74 3.83 4.63 -9.38
N THR A 75 3.91 3.38 -9.85
CA THR A 75 3.11 2.90 -11.00
C THR A 75 1.61 2.96 -10.69
N GLY A 76 1.20 2.56 -9.49
CA GLY A 76 -0.20 2.67 -9.04
C GLY A 76 -0.66 4.13 -9.00
N MET A 77 0.17 5.02 -8.44
CA MET A 77 -0.11 6.46 -8.41
C MET A 77 -0.25 7.05 -9.83
N ALA A 78 0.68 6.72 -10.73
CA ALA A 78 0.66 7.22 -12.10
C ALA A 78 -0.60 6.80 -12.86
N LYS A 79 -1.09 5.57 -12.68
CA LYS A 79 -2.34 5.10 -13.31
C LYS A 79 -3.58 5.87 -12.85
N LEU A 80 -3.56 6.43 -11.65
CA LEU A 80 -4.62 7.27 -11.08
C LEU A 80 -4.34 8.77 -11.22
N ALA A 81 -3.27 9.17 -11.92
CA ALA A 81 -2.81 10.54 -12.02
C ALA A 81 -2.58 11.22 -10.64
N ILE A 82 -2.21 10.44 -9.62
CA ILE A 82 -1.84 10.96 -8.30
C ILE A 82 -0.40 11.44 -8.36
N ASN A 83 -0.19 12.72 -8.10
CA ASN A 83 1.18 13.27 -8.04
C ASN A 83 1.88 12.78 -6.75
N PRO A 84 2.97 12.02 -6.84
CA PRO A 84 3.69 11.55 -5.67
C PRO A 84 4.25 12.68 -4.79
N ALA A 85 4.47 13.89 -5.35
CA ALA A 85 4.92 15.05 -4.60
C ALA A 85 3.94 15.52 -3.51
N GLU A 86 2.66 15.16 -3.64
CA GLU A 86 1.61 15.50 -2.67
C GLU A 86 1.53 14.51 -1.50
N VAL A 87 2.22 13.37 -1.59
CA VAL A 87 2.32 12.39 -0.52
C VAL A 87 3.58 12.69 0.30
N THR A 88 3.38 13.28 1.46
CA THR A 88 4.47 13.72 2.35
C THR A 88 4.52 12.97 3.67
N LYS A 89 3.61 12.03 3.89
CA LYS A 89 3.47 11.29 5.14
C LYS A 89 3.30 9.80 4.86
N VAL A 90 4.20 8.99 5.44
CA VAL A 90 4.23 7.53 5.28
C VAL A 90 4.20 6.87 6.65
N PHE A 91 3.34 5.87 6.80
CA PHE A 91 3.21 5.05 7.99
C PHE A 91 3.52 3.60 7.64
N LEU A 92 4.55 3.04 8.24
CA LEU A 92 4.98 1.67 7.98
C LEU A 92 4.44 0.74 9.08
N THR A 93 3.78 -0.34 8.66
CA THR A 93 3.25 -1.34 9.59
C THR A 93 4.38 -2.16 10.20
N HIS A 94 5.33 -2.57 9.40
CA HIS A 94 6.55 -3.29 9.77
C HIS A 94 7.60 -3.17 8.66
N LEU A 95 8.80 -3.77 8.83
CA LEU A 95 9.93 -3.53 7.93
C LEU A 95 10.22 -4.71 6.98
N HIS A 96 9.26 -5.59 6.69
CA HIS A 96 9.44 -6.53 5.58
C HIS A 96 9.57 -5.81 4.25
N SER A 97 10.37 -6.39 3.36
CA SER A 97 10.72 -5.75 2.08
C SER A 97 9.52 -5.44 1.20
N ASP A 98 8.49 -6.26 1.22
CA ASP A 98 7.26 -6.05 0.43
C ASP A 98 6.40 -4.88 0.94
N HIS A 99 6.67 -4.36 2.15
CA HIS A 99 6.03 -3.17 2.73
C HIS A 99 6.85 -1.88 2.57
N VAL A 100 8.16 -1.98 2.24
CA VAL A 100 9.04 -0.80 2.24
C VAL A 100 9.84 -0.60 0.95
N ILE A 101 9.81 -1.55 0.00
CA ILE A 101 10.75 -1.58 -1.14
C ILE A 101 10.62 -0.38 -2.07
N SER A 102 9.44 0.24 -2.20
CA SER A 102 9.24 1.44 -3.01
C SER A 102 9.37 2.75 -2.22
N LEU A 103 9.76 2.71 -0.95
CA LEU A 103 9.96 3.92 -0.17
C LEU A 103 11.06 4.82 -0.75
N PRO A 104 12.26 4.32 -1.14
CA PRO A 104 13.27 5.15 -1.81
C PRO A 104 12.80 5.69 -3.16
N GLU A 105 12.04 4.91 -3.93
CA GLU A 105 11.44 5.37 -5.18
C GLU A 105 10.48 6.55 -4.92
N LEU A 106 9.56 6.43 -3.96
CA LEU A 106 8.66 7.51 -3.57
C LEU A 106 9.44 8.75 -3.11
N TRP A 107 10.47 8.55 -2.28
CA TRP A 107 11.27 9.64 -1.76
C TRP A 107 11.93 10.47 -2.87
N LEU A 108 12.62 9.81 -3.79
CA LEU A 108 13.40 10.48 -4.84
C LEU A 108 12.53 10.95 -6.00
N PHE A 109 11.56 10.15 -6.44
CA PHE A 109 10.69 10.52 -7.57
C PHE A 109 9.72 11.64 -7.20
N ALA A 110 9.18 11.63 -5.98
CA ALA A 110 8.33 12.73 -5.52
C ALA A 110 9.10 14.06 -5.46
N TRP A 111 10.38 14.02 -5.06
CA TRP A 111 11.25 15.17 -5.13
C TRP A 111 11.44 15.66 -6.57
N ALA A 112 11.75 14.76 -7.49
CA ALA A 112 11.88 15.08 -8.92
C ALA A 112 10.56 15.56 -9.56
N GLN A 113 9.41 15.19 -9.00
CA GLN A 113 8.08 15.65 -9.40
C GLN A 113 7.62 16.92 -8.66
N GLY A 114 8.52 17.62 -7.98
CA GLY A 114 8.29 18.94 -7.42
C GLY A 114 7.92 18.99 -5.94
N ARG A 115 8.18 17.96 -5.15
CA ARG A 115 8.02 18.06 -3.69
C ARG A 115 9.03 19.06 -3.13
N THR A 116 8.50 20.03 -2.36
CA THR A 116 9.30 21.11 -1.75
C THR A 116 9.33 21.05 -0.23
N VAL A 117 8.72 20.04 0.37
CA VAL A 117 8.68 19.81 1.82
C VAL A 117 9.25 18.44 2.16
N PRO A 118 9.76 18.22 3.38
CA PRO A 118 10.29 16.92 3.78
C PRO A 118 9.28 15.79 3.67
N LEU A 119 9.76 14.58 3.32
CA LEU A 119 9.01 13.35 3.52
C LEU A 119 9.11 12.94 4.98
N GLN A 120 7.98 12.68 5.62
CA GLN A 120 7.90 12.24 7.01
C GLN A 120 7.50 10.76 7.06
N VAL A 121 8.27 9.94 7.78
CA VAL A 121 8.05 8.49 7.88
C VAL A 121 7.90 8.10 9.35
N TRP A 122 6.80 7.43 9.66
CA TRP A 122 6.56 6.81 10.97
C TRP A 122 6.54 5.30 10.80
N GLY A 123 7.20 4.57 11.67
CA GLY A 123 7.22 3.11 11.61
C GLY A 123 7.83 2.49 12.86
N PRO A 124 7.93 1.16 12.91
CA PRO A 124 8.49 0.44 14.06
C PRO A 124 9.95 0.81 14.31
N GLU A 125 10.48 0.38 15.44
CA GLU A 125 11.91 0.46 15.74
C GLU A 125 12.74 -0.08 14.57
N GLY A 126 13.78 0.69 14.17
CA GLY A 126 14.59 0.43 12.99
C GLY A 126 14.24 1.30 11.77
N THR A 127 13.10 1.96 11.74
CA THR A 127 12.71 2.88 10.64
C THR A 127 13.72 4.01 10.48
N ARG A 128 14.15 4.64 11.59
CA ARG A 128 15.16 5.69 11.55
C ARG A 128 16.49 5.20 10.97
N ALA A 129 16.95 4.03 11.39
CA ALA A 129 18.19 3.43 10.88
C ALA A 129 18.07 3.12 9.38
N MET A 130 16.97 2.55 8.94
CA MET A 130 16.71 2.28 7.52
C MET A 130 16.77 3.56 6.70
N ILE A 131 16.10 4.64 7.12
CA ILE A 131 16.11 5.90 6.40
C ILE A 131 17.51 6.51 6.34
N MET A 132 18.27 6.48 7.43
CA MET A 132 19.67 6.95 7.44
C MET A 132 20.52 6.22 6.40
N HIS A 133 20.43 4.91 6.33
CA HIS A 133 21.18 4.11 5.35
C HIS A 133 20.68 4.32 3.90
N LEU A 134 19.38 4.56 3.70
CA LEU A 134 18.87 4.95 2.38
C LEU A 134 19.43 6.30 1.91
N GLN A 135 19.54 7.28 2.80
CA GLN A 135 20.16 8.57 2.48
C GLN A 135 21.63 8.41 2.09
N GLU A 136 22.38 7.56 2.78
CA GLU A 136 23.76 7.22 2.43
C GLU A 136 23.84 6.50 1.08
N ALA A 137 22.98 5.52 0.84
CA ALA A 137 22.96 4.73 -0.40
C ALA A 137 22.65 5.58 -1.65
N PHE A 138 21.82 6.61 -1.52
CA PHE A 138 21.45 7.50 -2.62
C PHE A 138 22.15 8.85 -2.61
N ALA A 139 23.19 9.02 -1.79
CA ALA A 139 23.91 10.30 -1.64
C ALA A 139 24.43 10.85 -2.98
N PHE A 140 24.89 9.99 -3.88
CA PHE A 140 25.38 10.40 -5.21
C PHE A 140 24.26 11.09 -6.02
N ASP A 141 23.10 10.46 -6.14
CA ASP A 141 21.96 10.99 -6.89
C ASP A 141 21.44 12.30 -6.26
N VAL A 142 21.31 12.31 -4.93
CA VAL A 142 20.88 13.48 -4.16
C VAL A 142 21.80 14.67 -4.37
N HIS A 143 23.12 14.47 -4.26
CA HIS A 143 24.09 15.55 -4.45
C HIS A 143 24.05 16.09 -5.87
N THR A 144 24.03 15.21 -6.88
CA THR A 144 24.00 15.63 -8.29
C THR A 144 22.75 16.46 -8.58
N ARG A 145 21.57 15.97 -8.21
CA ARG A 145 20.31 16.68 -8.49
C ARG A 145 20.19 17.99 -7.72
N ARG A 146 20.62 18.02 -6.46
CA ARG A 146 20.58 19.22 -5.65
C ARG A 146 21.62 20.25 -6.11
N ASP A 147 22.87 19.83 -6.33
CA ASP A 147 24.01 20.73 -6.49
C ASP A 147 24.24 21.14 -7.96
N ASP A 148 23.92 20.25 -8.92
CA ASP A 148 24.04 20.51 -10.35
C ASP A 148 22.69 20.86 -11.00
N GLU A 149 21.67 20.02 -10.86
CA GLU A 149 20.36 20.22 -11.45
C GLU A 149 19.49 21.25 -10.69
N LYS A 150 19.93 21.71 -9.52
CA LYS A 150 19.30 22.76 -8.68
C LYS A 150 17.89 22.39 -8.15
N PHE A 151 17.66 21.12 -7.90
CA PHE A 151 16.41 20.70 -7.25
C PHE A 151 16.33 21.27 -5.83
N PRO A 152 15.12 21.62 -5.33
CA PRO A 152 14.96 22.24 -4.01
C PRO A 152 15.45 21.33 -2.89
N ALA A 153 16.41 21.82 -2.09
CA ALA A 153 17.04 21.04 -1.02
C ALA A 153 16.02 20.53 0.02
N SER A 154 14.99 21.34 0.35
CA SER A 154 13.93 20.95 1.29
C SER A 154 13.09 19.76 0.80
N GLY A 155 12.94 19.61 -0.51
CA GLY A 155 12.17 18.51 -1.10
C GLY A 155 12.81 17.14 -0.97
N VAL A 156 14.14 17.05 -0.82
CA VAL A 156 14.84 15.79 -0.62
C VAL A 156 15.00 15.42 0.86
N GLU A 157 14.70 16.32 1.77
CA GLU A 157 14.72 16.00 3.18
C GLU A 157 13.75 14.87 3.50
N ILE A 158 14.20 13.91 4.30
CA ILE A 158 13.39 12.80 4.80
C ILE A 158 13.65 12.65 6.29
N THR A 159 12.57 12.61 7.07
CA THR A 159 12.63 12.41 8.51
C THR A 159 11.94 11.11 8.88
N ALA A 160 12.43 10.42 9.89
CA ALA A 160 11.85 9.19 10.37
C ALA A 160 11.65 9.20 11.87
N THR A 161 10.55 8.60 12.32
CA THR A 161 10.21 8.44 13.74
C THR A 161 9.95 6.97 14.02
N ASP A 162 10.74 6.37 14.92
CA ASP A 162 10.42 5.06 15.50
C ASP A 162 9.27 5.26 16.49
N ILE A 163 8.13 4.62 16.21
CA ILE A 163 6.90 4.82 16.97
C ILE A 163 6.69 3.74 18.03
N ARG A 164 5.74 4.01 18.90
CA ARG A 164 5.13 3.07 19.85
C ARG A 164 3.63 3.11 19.70
N GLU A 165 2.93 2.17 20.33
CA GLU A 165 1.46 2.18 20.40
C GLU A 165 0.94 3.50 20.96
N GLY A 166 -0.09 4.06 20.33
CA GLY A 166 -0.72 5.31 20.69
C GLY A 166 -0.98 6.22 19.51
N VAL A 167 -1.34 7.46 19.77
CA VAL A 167 -1.51 8.49 18.72
C VAL A 167 -0.13 8.88 18.19
N VAL A 168 0.08 8.66 16.89
CA VAL A 168 1.36 8.92 16.22
C VAL A 168 1.31 10.13 15.29
N TYR A 169 0.10 10.57 14.92
CA TYR A 169 -0.11 11.77 14.12
C TYR A 169 -1.46 12.38 14.44
N GLU A 170 -1.51 13.70 14.58
CA GLU A 170 -2.75 14.44 14.75
C GLU A 170 -2.62 15.84 14.12
N ALA A 171 -3.38 16.11 13.07
CA ALA A 171 -3.46 17.42 12.43
C ALA A 171 -4.75 17.56 11.61
N ASN A 172 -5.23 18.77 11.42
CA ASN A 172 -6.37 19.11 10.57
C ASN A 172 -7.65 18.28 10.83
N GLY A 173 -7.84 17.84 12.09
CA GLY A 173 -8.94 17.00 12.50
C GLY A 173 -8.78 15.51 12.18
N VAL A 174 -7.65 15.13 11.59
CA VAL A 174 -7.26 13.73 11.33
C VAL A 174 -6.40 13.24 12.48
N ARG A 175 -6.71 12.06 12.99
CA ARG A 175 -5.92 11.35 14.00
C ARG A 175 -5.52 9.98 13.50
N VAL A 176 -4.22 9.66 13.60
CA VAL A 176 -3.69 8.32 13.33
C VAL A 176 -3.21 7.70 14.61
N THR A 177 -3.79 6.57 14.97
CA THR A 177 -3.40 5.76 16.12
C THR A 177 -2.75 4.48 15.63
N ALA A 178 -1.51 4.23 16.04
CA ALA A 178 -0.84 2.95 15.87
C ALA A 178 -1.19 2.01 17.01
N PHE A 179 -1.42 0.75 16.73
CA PHE A 179 -1.65 -0.27 17.75
C PHE A 179 -0.86 -1.54 17.42
N LEU A 180 -0.35 -2.19 18.46
CA LEU A 180 0.44 -3.42 18.29
C LEU A 180 -0.43 -4.55 17.77
N VAL A 181 0.12 -5.30 16.81
CA VAL A 181 -0.44 -6.54 16.28
C VAL A 181 0.58 -7.68 16.42
N ASP A 182 0.14 -8.91 16.19
CA ASP A 182 0.97 -10.08 16.36
C ASP A 182 1.39 -10.68 15.02
N HIS A 183 2.58 -10.31 14.54
CA HIS A 183 3.15 -10.87 13.30
C HIS A 183 4.26 -11.89 13.59
N GLY A 184 4.10 -12.69 14.63
CA GLY A 184 5.05 -13.73 15.00
C GLY A 184 6.42 -13.16 15.40
N PRO A 185 7.52 -13.54 14.71
CA PRO A 185 8.86 -13.07 15.05
C PRO A 185 9.11 -11.61 14.65
N VAL A 186 8.24 -11.00 13.86
CA VAL A 186 8.34 -9.59 13.42
C VAL A 186 7.73 -8.71 14.50
N THR A 187 8.59 -8.15 15.33
CA THR A 187 8.14 -7.33 16.46
C THR A 187 9.07 -6.12 16.64
N PRO A 188 8.51 -4.90 16.83
CA PRO A 188 7.09 -4.60 16.81
C PRO A 188 6.51 -4.60 15.40
N ALA A 189 5.22 -4.96 15.28
CA ALA A 189 4.39 -4.78 14.10
C ALA A 189 3.12 -4.00 14.49
N PHE A 190 2.64 -3.14 13.61
CA PHE A 190 1.53 -2.24 13.88
C PHE A 190 0.39 -2.39 12.90
N GLY A 191 -0.85 -2.30 13.42
CA GLY A 191 -2.00 -1.85 12.68
C GLY A 191 -2.20 -0.34 12.92
N TYR A 192 -3.03 0.28 12.09
CA TYR A 192 -3.34 1.71 12.20
C TYR A 192 -4.85 1.95 12.18
N ARG A 193 -5.28 2.92 12.98
CA ARG A 193 -6.62 3.48 12.94
C ARG A 193 -6.54 4.95 12.56
N VAL A 194 -7.29 5.33 11.52
CA VAL A 194 -7.45 6.71 11.07
C VAL A 194 -8.85 7.17 11.42
N ASP A 195 -8.94 8.21 12.23
CA ASP A 195 -10.22 8.85 12.59
C ASP A 195 -10.27 10.26 12.01
N TYR A 196 -11.41 10.61 11.38
CA TYR A 196 -11.66 11.94 10.84
C TYR A 196 -13.16 12.26 10.88
N ARG A 197 -13.54 13.31 11.61
CA ARG A 197 -14.93 13.82 11.66
C ARG A 197 -16.00 12.74 11.86
N GLY A 198 -15.77 11.82 12.79
CA GLY A 198 -16.68 10.73 13.15
C GLY A 198 -16.68 9.56 12.15
N ARG A 199 -15.74 9.50 11.22
CA ARG A 199 -15.45 8.35 10.36
C ARG A 199 -14.19 7.66 10.81
N SER A 200 -14.11 6.37 10.52
CA SER A 200 -12.95 5.57 10.91
C SER A 200 -12.58 4.51 9.89
N VAL A 201 -11.28 4.42 9.63
CA VAL A 201 -10.66 3.38 8.80
C VAL A 201 -9.60 2.68 9.63
N VAL A 202 -9.60 1.35 9.62
CA VAL A 202 -8.59 0.53 10.29
C VAL A 202 -7.87 -0.31 9.26
N LEU A 203 -6.53 -0.34 9.37
CA LEU A 203 -5.63 -1.19 8.59
C LEU A 203 -4.96 -2.17 9.54
N SER A 204 -5.07 -3.47 9.26
CA SER A 204 -4.52 -4.50 10.16
C SER A 204 -3.00 -4.53 10.20
N GLY A 205 -2.32 -4.16 9.08
CA GLY A 205 -0.98 -4.65 8.83
C GLY A 205 -0.98 -6.18 8.70
N ASP A 206 0.19 -6.80 8.71
CA ASP A 206 0.31 -8.25 8.75
C ASP A 206 0.18 -8.75 10.18
N THR A 207 -0.69 -9.75 10.40
CA THR A 207 -0.99 -10.18 11.76
C THR A 207 -1.63 -11.56 11.83
N ARG A 208 -1.35 -12.28 12.90
CA ARG A 208 -2.23 -13.34 13.42
C ARG A 208 -3.47 -12.70 14.04
N PRO A 209 -4.54 -13.46 14.35
CA PRO A 209 -5.66 -12.93 15.13
C PRO A 209 -5.17 -12.22 16.40
N SER A 210 -5.60 -10.97 16.58
CA SER A 210 -5.14 -10.09 17.67
C SER A 210 -6.34 -9.44 18.34
N ASP A 211 -6.42 -9.59 19.67
CA ASP A 211 -7.47 -8.92 20.48
C ASP A 211 -7.32 -7.40 20.38
N ASN A 212 -6.10 -6.90 20.26
CA ASN A 212 -5.83 -5.49 20.11
C ASN A 212 -6.40 -4.95 18.78
N LEU A 213 -6.21 -5.71 17.68
CA LEU A 213 -6.85 -5.39 16.39
C LEU A 213 -8.37 -5.35 16.53
N VAL A 214 -8.98 -6.36 17.15
CA VAL A 214 -10.44 -6.40 17.38
C VAL A 214 -10.91 -5.17 18.16
N LYS A 215 -10.18 -4.79 19.21
CA LYS A 215 -10.47 -3.60 20.02
C LYS A 215 -10.46 -2.32 19.17
N PHE A 216 -9.40 -2.09 18.38
CA PHE A 216 -9.29 -0.88 17.57
C PHE A 216 -10.19 -0.88 16.33
N ALA A 217 -10.56 -2.05 15.81
CA ALA A 217 -11.48 -2.21 14.69
C ALA A 217 -12.96 -2.25 15.12
N SER A 218 -13.26 -2.28 16.41
CA SER A 218 -14.64 -2.36 16.90
C SER A 218 -15.48 -1.21 16.37
N GLY A 219 -16.55 -1.53 15.64
CA GLY A 219 -17.48 -0.57 15.06
C GLY A 219 -16.87 0.37 14.00
N ALA A 220 -15.69 0.06 13.46
CA ALA A 220 -15.09 0.86 12.39
C ALA A 220 -15.98 0.92 11.15
N ASP A 221 -15.93 2.04 10.43
CA ASP A 221 -16.65 2.16 9.16
C ASP A 221 -16.02 1.22 8.10
N LEU A 222 -14.69 1.17 8.05
CA LEU A 222 -13.93 0.32 7.13
C LEU A 222 -12.81 -0.40 7.88
N LEU A 223 -12.73 -1.71 7.71
CA LEU A 223 -11.59 -2.53 8.14
C LEU A 223 -10.90 -3.11 6.91
N ILE A 224 -9.66 -2.67 6.65
CA ILE A 224 -8.78 -3.27 5.66
C ILE A 224 -7.92 -4.31 6.38
N HIS A 225 -8.04 -5.56 5.98
CA HIS A 225 -7.43 -6.69 6.69
C HIS A 225 -6.62 -7.55 5.72
N GLU A 226 -5.47 -8.03 6.18
CA GLU A 226 -4.72 -9.04 5.45
C GLU A 226 -5.43 -10.40 5.49
N VAL A 227 -5.09 -11.29 4.57
CA VAL A 227 -5.44 -12.69 4.70
C VAL A 227 -4.37 -13.58 4.06
N GLY A 228 -3.78 -14.42 4.89
CA GLY A 228 -2.81 -15.42 4.48
C GLY A 228 -3.46 -16.71 3.96
N ARG A 229 -2.61 -17.68 3.67
CA ARG A 229 -3.03 -19.01 3.26
C ARG A 229 -3.76 -19.72 4.40
N TRP A 230 -4.80 -20.46 4.08
CA TRP A 230 -5.48 -21.34 5.04
C TRP A 230 -4.48 -22.32 5.67
N LYS A 231 -4.39 -22.30 7.00
CA LYS A 231 -3.38 -23.08 7.76
C LYS A 231 -3.58 -24.59 7.65
N GLN A 232 -4.82 -25.01 7.34
CA GLN A 232 -5.19 -26.41 7.15
C GLN A 232 -5.30 -26.79 5.68
N ASP A 233 -4.79 -25.98 4.75
CA ASP A 233 -4.79 -26.26 3.31
C ASP A 233 -4.10 -27.61 3.06
N PRO A 234 -4.78 -28.58 2.42
CA PRO A 234 -4.20 -29.90 2.13
C PRO A 234 -2.87 -29.84 1.37
N VAL A 235 -2.63 -28.77 0.58
CA VAL A 235 -1.36 -28.60 -0.12
C VAL A 235 -0.17 -28.42 0.83
N LEU A 236 -0.42 -28.03 2.07
CA LEU A 236 0.60 -27.94 3.13
C LEU A 236 0.90 -29.29 3.76
N ILE A 237 0.16 -30.36 3.45
CA ILE A 237 0.38 -31.73 3.94
C ILE A 237 1.42 -32.39 3.04
N GLY A 238 2.39 -33.09 3.64
CA GLY A 238 3.46 -33.80 2.94
C GLY A 238 4.84 -33.54 3.54
N ALA A 239 5.86 -34.00 2.84
CA ALA A 239 7.25 -33.84 3.32
C ALA A 239 7.63 -32.36 3.45
N PRO A 240 8.29 -31.95 4.56
CA PRO A 240 8.53 -30.54 4.84
C PRO A 240 9.35 -29.82 3.77
N ASP A 241 10.29 -30.49 3.17
CA ASP A 241 11.23 -29.91 2.20
C ASP A 241 10.79 -30.06 0.73
N GLU A 242 9.62 -30.68 0.48
CA GLU A 242 9.04 -30.69 -0.86
C GLU A 242 8.55 -29.29 -1.25
N PRO A 243 8.83 -28.88 -2.51
CA PRO A 243 8.33 -27.63 -3.03
C PRO A 243 6.80 -27.66 -3.21
N LEU A 244 6.15 -26.50 -3.03
CA LEU A 244 4.75 -26.35 -3.37
C LEU A 244 4.56 -26.25 -4.88
N PRO A 245 3.44 -26.75 -5.41
CA PRO A 245 3.08 -26.50 -6.81
C PRO A 245 3.04 -25.01 -7.14
N ASN A 246 3.66 -24.62 -8.26
CA ASN A 246 3.63 -23.27 -8.83
C ASN A 246 4.28 -22.15 -7.98
N VAL A 247 4.94 -22.47 -6.86
CA VAL A 247 5.70 -21.50 -6.05
C VAL A 247 7.04 -22.09 -5.62
N ARG A 248 8.08 -21.24 -5.52
CA ARG A 248 9.43 -21.67 -5.09
C ARG A 248 9.56 -21.70 -3.56
N LEU A 249 8.55 -22.23 -2.88
CA LEU A 249 8.55 -22.43 -1.43
C LEU A 249 8.42 -23.91 -1.10
N THR A 250 9.15 -24.36 -0.10
CA THR A 250 8.89 -25.67 0.50
C THR A 250 7.63 -25.63 1.38
N ARG A 251 7.03 -26.78 1.65
CA ARG A 251 5.89 -26.87 2.58
C ARG A 251 6.23 -26.31 3.96
N ARG A 252 7.46 -26.54 4.45
CA ARG A 252 7.94 -25.96 5.71
C ARG A 252 7.87 -24.45 5.70
N GLN A 253 8.45 -23.81 4.68
CA GLN A 253 8.43 -22.35 4.53
C GLN A 253 7.00 -21.82 4.46
N ALA A 254 6.15 -22.44 3.66
CA ALA A 254 4.76 -21.99 3.51
C ALA A 254 3.95 -22.14 4.82
N LYS A 255 4.16 -23.22 5.59
CA LYS A 255 3.56 -23.38 6.92
C LYS A 255 4.04 -22.30 7.90
N THR A 256 5.34 -22.02 7.91
CA THR A 256 5.91 -20.99 8.77
C THR A 256 5.33 -19.63 8.44
N ILE A 257 5.25 -19.28 7.14
CA ILE A 257 4.63 -18.01 6.69
C ILE A 257 3.15 -17.98 7.10
N ALA A 258 2.37 -19.03 6.79
CA ALA A 258 0.95 -19.09 7.16
C ALA A 258 0.72 -18.96 8.68
N ALA A 259 1.65 -19.42 9.49
CA ALA A 259 1.55 -19.31 10.95
C ALA A 259 1.70 -17.87 11.48
N HIS A 260 2.22 -16.94 10.66
CA HIS A 260 2.40 -15.53 11.04
C HIS A 260 1.26 -14.63 10.55
N HIS A 261 0.29 -15.19 9.81
CA HIS A 261 -0.82 -14.48 9.20
C HIS A 261 -2.17 -14.99 9.70
N THR A 262 -3.22 -14.23 9.42
CA THR A 262 -4.62 -14.60 9.66
C THR A 262 -5.14 -15.39 8.47
N ASP A 263 -5.72 -16.56 8.68
CA ASP A 263 -6.44 -17.28 7.59
C ASP A 263 -7.90 -16.86 7.48
N GLY A 264 -8.61 -17.40 6.47
CA GLY A 264 -10.00 -17.01 6.21
C GLY A 264 -10.97 -17.37 7.35
N VAL A 265 -10.75 -18.47 8.08
CA VAL A 265 -11.59 -18.85 9.24
C VAL A 265 -11.37 -17.87 10.39
N GLU A 266 -10.12 -17.54 10.64
CA GLU A 266 -9.71 -16.60 11.68
C GLU A 266 -10.17 -15.17 11.36
N ALA A 267 -10.04 -14.74 10.09
CA ALA A 267 -10.55 -13.44 9.63
C ALA A 267 -12.06 -13.32 9.87
N GLY A 268 -12.83 -14.38 9.60
CA GLY A 268 -14.25 -14.41 9.90
C GLY A 268 -14.55 -14.18 11.39
N ARG A 269 -13.74 -14.74 12.30
CA ARG A 269 -13.88 -14.53 13.76
C ARG A 269 -13.54 -13.09 14.15
N VAL A 270 -12.47 -12.53 13.57
CA VAL A 270 -12.09 -11.12 13.79
C VAL A 270 -13.20 -10.19 13.33
N PHE A 271 -13.78 -10.40 12.15
CA PHE A 271 -14.85 -9.56 11.62
C PHE A 271 -16.14 -9.69 12.44
N GLN A 272 -16.47 -10.91 12.91
CA GLN A 272 -17.63 -11.12 13.77
C GLN A 272 -17.47 -10.41 15.13
N ALA A 273 -16.27 -10.35 15.65
CA ALA A 273 -15.99 -9.65 16.91
C ALA A 273 -15.95 -8.14 16.73
N ALA A 274 -15.27 -7.63 15.69
CA ALA A 274 -15.08 -6.21 15.42
C ALA A 274 -16.32 -5.53 14.83
N LYS A 275 -17.13 -6.23 14.03
CA LYS A 275 -18.36 -5.74 13.38
C LYS A 275 -18.14 -4.46 12.57
N PRO A 276 -17.17 -4.40 11.64
CA PRO A 276 -17.01 -3.25 10.77
C PRO A 276 -18.24 -3.09 9.88
N LYS A 277 -18.51 -1.85 9.41
CA LYS A 277 -19.56 -1.65 8.38
C LYS A 277 -19.20 -2.31 7.06
N LEU A 278 -17.90 -2.31 6.70
CA LEU A 278 -17.34 -3.06 5.59
C LEU A 278 -15.97 -3.61 5.97
N ALA A 279 -15.73 -4.89 5.71
CA ALA A 279 -14.40 -5.48 5.71
C ALA A 279 -13.87 -5.63 4.28
N VAL A 280 -12.60 -5.28 4.05
CA VAL A 280 -11.96 -5.39 2.75
C VAL A 280 -10.65 -6.12 2.90
N PHE A 281 -10.45 -7.19 2.14
CA PHE A 281 -9.17 -7.88 2.12
C PHE A 281 -8.16 -7.13 1.25
N SER A 282 -6.99 -6.86 1.82
CA SER A 282 -5.79 -6.40 1.15
C SER A 282 -4.61 -7.22 1.67
N HIS A 283 -3.44 -7.14 1.04
CA HIS A 283 -2.31 -8.01 1.36
C HIS A 283 -2.73 -9.50 1.38
N PHE A 284 -3.19 -10.01 0.24
CA PHE A 284 -3.64 -11.39 0.18
C PHE A 284 -3.07 -12.17 -1.00
N ALA A 285 -2.95 -13.47 -0.78
CA ALA A 285 -2.62 -14.46 -1.80
C ALA A 285 -3.56 -15.65 -1.67
N GLY A 286 -4.01 -16.19 -2.79
CA GLY A 286 -4.90 -17.36 -2.83
C GLY A 286 -6.19 -17.12 -3.57
N ASP A 287 -7.02 -18.16 -3.60
CA ASP A 287 -8.30 -18.14 -4.29
C ASP A 287 -9.37 -17.41 -3.46
N ARG A 288 -9.99 -16.39 -4.06
CA ARG A 288 -11.00 -15.54 -3.41
C ARG A 288 -12.23 -16.34 -2.95
N GLN A 289 -12.68 -17.34 -3.74
CA GLN A 289 -13.86 -18.14 -3.38
C GLN A 289 -13.58 -19.00 -2.16
N THR A 290 -12.42 -19.64 -2.12
CA THR A 290 -11.98 -20.42 -0.97
C THR A 290 -11.89 -19.55 0.29
N ILE A 291 -11.21 -18.38 0.20
CA ILE A 291 -11.11 -17.45 1.34
C ILE A 291 -12.51 -17.05 1.82
N LEU A 292 -13.39 -16.65 0.90
CA LEU A 292 -14.75 -16.22 1.26
C LEU A 292 -15.54 -17.34 1.93
N SER A 293 -15.42 -18.59 1.45
CA SER A 293 -16.12 -19.74 2.05
C SER A 293 -15.66 -19.99 3.49
N LEU A 294 -14.37 -19.80 3.76
CA LEU A 294 -13.80 -19.91 5.10
C LEU A 294 -14.29 -18.79 6.02
N VAL A 295 -14.30 -17.54 5.54
CA VAL A 295 -14.81 -16.37 6.29
C VAL A 295 -16.28 -16.59 6.67
N ARG A 296 -17.09 -17.09 5.74
CA ARG A 296 -18.54 -17.32 5.93
C ARG A 296 -18.89 -18.37 6.97
N GLN A 297 -17.93 -19.14 7.45
CA GLN A 297 -18.13 -20.04 8.60
C GLN A 297 -18.38 -19.28 9.91
N ASN A 298 -17.92 -18.03 10.00
CA ASN A 298 -18.00 -17.23 11.24
C ASN A 298 -18.59 -15.83 11.06
N TYR A 299 -18.69 -15.29 9.83
CA TYR A 299 -19.13 -13.93 9.59
C TYR A 299 -20.02 -13.82 8.36
N ALA A 300 -21.23 -13.29 8.56
CA ALA A 300 -22.24 -13.08 7.51
C ALA A 300 -22.29 -11.63 6.98
N GLY A 301 -21.54 -10.71 7.59
CA GLY A 301 -21.56 -9.29 7.24
C GLY A 301 -20.87 -8.95 5.92
N PRO A 302 -20.80 -7.67 5.55
CA PRO A 302 -20.23 -7.22 4.29
C PRO A 302 -18.71 -7.48 4.23
N VAL A 303 -18.28 -8.17 3.15
CA VAL A 303 -16.86 -8.45 2.85
C VAL A 303 -16.61 -8.25 1.36
N GLU A 304 -15.56 -7.52 1.03
CA GLU A 304 -15.06 -7.32 -0.31
C GLU A 304 -13.59 -7.75 -0.42
N PHE A 305 -13.16 -8.08 -1.65
CA PHE A 305 -11.74 -8.24 -1.96
C PHE A 305 -11.23 -6.97 -2.59
N GLY A 306 -10.18 -6.42 -2.01
CA GLY A 306 -9.45 -5.31 -2.57
C GLY A 306 -8.88 -5.66 -3.94
N GLU A 307 -8.93 -4.69 -4.82
CA GLU A 307 -8.31 -4.74 -6.14
C GLU A 307 -7.36 -3.56 -6.27
N GLU A 308 -6.34 -3.72 -7.09
CA GLU A 308 -5.44 -2.63 -7.38
C GLU A 308 -6.22 -1.43 -7.92
N LEU A 309 -5.92 -0.25 -7.39
CA LEU A 309 -6.53 1.03 -7.75
C LEU A 309 -8.03 1.16 -7.36
N MET A 310 -8.53 0.25 -6.53
CA MET A 310 -9.86 0.39 -5.94
C MET A 310 -9.92 1.62 -5.04
N ILE A 311 -11.01 2.38 -5.16
CA ILE A 311 -11.28 3.54 -4.32
C ILE A 311 -12.48 3.22 -3.42
N ILE A 312 -12.37 3.52 -2.14
CA ILE A 312 -13.42 3.32 -1.14
C ILE A 312 -13.67 4.66 -0.45
N ASP A 313 -14.87 5.19 -0.61
CA ASP A 313 -15.29 6.41 0.06
C ASP A 313 -16.09 6.08 1.33
N VAL A 314 -15.57 6.52 2.47
CA VAL A 314 -16.14 6.31 3.81
C VAL A 314 -16.82 7.60 4.25
N GLY A 315 -18.07 7.74 3.84
CA GLY A 315 -18.95 8.87 4.19
C GLY A 315 -20.08 8.46 5.13
N SER A 316 -21.30 8.95 4.90
CA SER A 316 -22.51 8.48 5.60
C SER A 316 -22.79 7.01 5.33
N ALA A 317 -22.46 6.56 4.13
CA ALA A 317 -22.37 5.16 3.73
C ALA A 317 -20.95 4.87 3.23
N VAL A 318 -20.57 3.61 3.17
CA VAL A 318 -19.31 3.17 2.54
C VAL A 318 -19.63 2.78 1.10
N SER A 319 -18.93 3.39 0.13
CA SER A 319 -19.08 3.07 -1.30
C SER A 319 -17.75 2.61 -1.90
N VAL A 320 -17.81 1.66 -2.83
CA VAL A 320 -16.66 1.03 -3.46
C VAL A 320 -16.69 1.31 -4.96
N HIS A 321 -15.57 1.83 -5.48
CA HIS A 321 -15.36 2.14 -6.88
C HIS A 321 -14.19 1.34 -7.43
N ARG A 322 -14.44 0.47 -8.41
CA ARG A 322 -13.40 -0.32 -9.07
C ARG A 322 -12.80 0.47 -10.23
N PHE A 323 -11.48 0.40 -10.34
CA PHE A 323 -10.79 1.01 -11.46
C PHE A 323 -11.08 0.23 -12.74
N VAL A 324 -11.59 0.94 -13.73
CA VAL A 324 -11.74 0.41 -15.10
C VAL A 324 -10.65 1.04 -15.94
N ALA A 325 -9.68 0.25 -16.40
CA ALA A 325 -8.66 0.76 -17.30
C ALA A 325 -9.33 1.35 -18.54
N PRO A 326 -8.93 2.57 -19.00
CA PRO A 326 -9.41 3.06 -20.27
C PRO A 326 -9.09 2.03 -21.35
N ASN A 327 -10.09 1.68 -22.17
CA ASN A 327 -9.86 0.80 -23.31
C ASN A 327 -8.69 1.39 -24.12
N SER A 328 -7.56 0.67 -24.14
CA SER A 328 -6.48 0.99 -25.08
C SER A 328 -7.11 0.86 -26.49
N ALA A 329 -7.47 2.00 -27.08
CA ALA A 329 -7.80 2.01 -28.48
C ALA A 329 -6.62 1.37 -29.24
N ARG A 330 -6.89 0.23 -29.85
CA ARG A 330 -5.95 -0.47 -30.70
C ARG A 330 -5.71 0.33 -31.98
#